data_70a76e53015016c80a34367a7cc315a7
#
_entry.id   70a76e53015016c80a34367a7cc315a7
#
_cell.length_a   1.000
_cell.length_b   1.000
_cell.length_c   1.000
_cell.angle_alpha   90.00
_cell.angle_beta   90.00
_cell.angle_gamma   90.00
#
_symmetry.space_group_name_H-M   'P 1'
#
loop_
_entity.id
_entity.type
_entity.pdbx_description
1 polymer ?
#
loop_
_entity_poly.entity_id
_entity_poly.type
_entity_poly.pdbx_seq_one_letter_code
_entity_poly.pdbx_strand_id
1 'polypeptide(L)'
;MNSWLILGWIATALPLTATAAVTPLSCLDINRAVGVAMTEAMIRDLQIDQRQLVLNQTHLTLLDVQPVTAEMALYYAHQDIKELDVDSQKLSGYQEIYTFPGTQNLIVNYDYQNKAGKHNKFIASMLINDEECSVRFNGYIIVKREF
;
A
#
# COMPACT_ATOMS: atom_id res chain seq x y z
N MET A 1 -0.60 -71.57 -7.54
CA MET A 1 -1.63 -70.48 -7.56
C MET A 1 -1.04 -69.32 -6.80
N ASN A 2 -0.42 -68.34 -7.51
CA ASN A 2 0.26 -67.21 -6.94
C ASN A 2 -0.56 -65.97 -7.23
N SER A 3 -1.22 -65.40 -6.19
CA SER A 3 -1.92 -64.12 -6.27
C SER A 3 -0.94 -63.00 -5.98
N TRP A 4 -0.64 -62.17 -6.97
CA TRP A 4 0.13 -60.94 -6.80
C TRP A 4 -0.85 -59.77 -6.56
N LEU A 5 -0.79 -59.22 -5.34
CA LEU A 5 -1.48 -57.99 -4.99
C LEU A 5 -0.64 -56.81 -5.46
N ILE A 6 -1.12 -56.10 -6.47
CA ILE A 6 -0.55 -54.82 -6.92
C ILE A 6 -1.15 -53.73 -6.03
N LEU A 7 -0.35 -53.17 -5.08
CA LEU A 7 -0.69 -51.94 -4.35
C LEU A 7 -0.49 -50.76 -5.31
N GLY A 8 -1.59 -50.20 -5.77
CA GLY A 8 -1.56 -48.96 -6.51
C GLY A 8 -1.31 -47.77 -5.57
N TRP A 9 -0.22 -47.00 -5.78
CA TRP A 9 0.05 -45.76 -5.13
C TRP A 9 -0.79 -44.64 -5.78
N ILE A 10 -1.78 -44.14 -5.07
CA ILE A 10 -2.52 -42.94 -5.47
C ILE A 10 -1.72 -41.72 -5.00
N ALA A 11 -0.99 -41.09 -5.91
CA ALA A 11 -0.33 -39.83 -5.69
C ALA A 11 -1.40 -38.73 -5.71
N THR A 12 -1.81 -38.23 -4.54
CA THR A 12 -2.66 -37.03 -4.41
C THR A 12 -1.82 -35.80 -4.69
N ALA A 13 -1.95 -35.24 -5.87
CA ALA A 13 -1.40 -33.92 -6.19
C ALA A 13 -2.23 -32.87 -5.45
N LEU A 14 -1.63 -32.25 -4.41
CA LEU A 14 -2.19 -31.05 -3.76
C LEU A 14 -2.07 -29.87 -4.75
N PRO A 15 -3.15 -29.09 -4.97
CA PRO A 15 -3.04 -27.89 -5.77
C PRO A 15 -2.16 -26.88 -5.03
N LEU A 16 -1.04 -26.47 -5.64
CA LEU A 16 -0.29 -25.30 -5.21
C LEU A 16 -1.16 -24.06 -5.49
N THR A 17 -1.75 -23.48 -4.46
CA THR A 17 -2.39 -22.17 -4.56
C THR A 17 -1.29 -21.12 -4.69
N ALA A 18 -1.02 -20.68 -5.91
CA ALA A 18 -0.18 -19.51 -6.14
C ALA A 18 -0.90 -18.29 -5.55
N THR A 19 -0.35 -17.70 -4.50
CA THR A 19 -0.78 -16.37 -4.04
C THR A 19 -0.46 -15.37 -5.15
N ALA A 20 -1.47 -14.64 -5.63
CA ALA A 20 -1.26 -13.61 -6.62
C ALA A 20 -0.35 -12.52 -6.03
N ALA A 21 0.76 -12.21 -6.73
CA ALA A 21 1.66 -11.14 -6.34
C ALA A 21 0.92 -9.80 -6.28
N VAL A 22 1.28 -8.96 -5.31
CA VAL A 22 0.76 -7.59 -5.19
C VAL A 22 1.23 -6.79 -6.40
N THR A 23 0.31 -6.04 -7.01
CA THR A 23 0.62 -5.15 -8.12
C THR A 23 0.19 -3.72 -7.80
N PRO A 24 0.80 -2.69 -8.39
CA PRO A 24 0.38 -1.30 -8.20
C PRO A 24 -1.13 -1.09 -8.37
N LEU A 25 -1.72 -1.67 -9.41
CA LEU A 25 -3.16 -1.55 -9.68
C LEU A 25 -4.02 -2.27 -8.65
N SER A 26 -3.58 -3.40 -8.11
CA SER A 26 -4.32 -4.12 -7.08
C SER A 26 -4.36 -3.39 -5.74
N CYS A 27 -3.47 -2.41 -5.53
CA CYS A 27 -3.43 -1.55 -4.35
C CYS A 27 -4.38 -0.34 -4.44
N LEU A 28 -4.90 -0.01 -5.63
CA LEU A 28 -5.77 1.16 -5.85
C LEU A 28 -7.22 0.88 -5.46
N ASP A 29 -7.45 0.70 -4.17
CA ASP A 29 -8.79 0.52 -3.60
C ASP A 29 -8.94 1.43 -2.38
N ILE A 30 -10.02 2.23 -2.37
CA ILE A 30 -10.30 3.20 -1.29
C ILE A 30 -10.49 2.49 0.08
N ASN A 31 -10.90 1.23 0.07
CA ASN A 31 -11.15 0.44 1.27
C ASN A 31 -9.93 -0.41 1.70
N ARG A 32 -8.83 -0.35 0.96
CA ARG A 32 -7.58 -1.04 1.29
C ARG A 32 -6.52 -0.08 1.83
N ALA A 33 -5.38 -0.61 2.23
CA ALA A 33 -4.32 0.11 2.95
C ALA A 33 -3.98 1.47 2.32
N VAL A 34 -3.81 1.54 1.00
CA VAL A 34 -3.50 2.76 0.24
C VAL A 34 -4.61 3.81 0.37
N GLY A 35 -5.87 3.40 0.20
CA GLY A 35 -7.03 4.28 0.32
C GLY A 35 -7.30 4.70 1.75
N VAL A 36 -7.19 3.76 2.70
CA VAL A 36 -7.42 4.00 4.13
C VAL A 36 -6.40 4.99 4.66
N ALA A 37 -5.10 4.81 4.39
CA ALA A 37 -4.04 5.70 4.87
C ALA A 37 -4.24 7.16 4.43
N MET A 38 -4.58 7.39 3.15
CA MET A 38 -4.88 8.73 2.65
C MET A 38 -6.17 9.31 3.27
N THR A 39 -7.22 8.49 3.42
CA THR A 39 -8.49 8.93 4.02
C THR A 39 -8.29 9.35 5.48
N GLU A 40 -7.59 8.56 6.27
CA GLU A 40 -7.27 8.86 7.66
C GLU A 40 -6.41 10.12 7.81
N ALA A 41 -5.39 10.27 6.96
CA ALA A 41 -4.55 11.46 6.94
C ALA A 41 -5.37 12.73 6.63
N MET A 42 -6.23 12.68 5.61
CA MET A 42 -7.13 13.79 5.25
C MET A 42 -8.08 14.16 6.39
N ILE A 43 -8.72 13.17 7.03
CA ILE A 43 -9.65 13.40 8.14
C ILE A 43 -8.93 14.04 9.32
N ARG A 44 -7.78 13.50 9.71
CA ARG A 44 -6.98 13.98 10.84
C ARG A 44 -6.45 15.39 10.62
N ASP A 45 -5.80 15.63 9.48
CA ASP A 45 -5.04 16.84 9.23
C ASP A 45 -5.94 18.02 8.83
N LEU A 46 -7.04 17.75 8.13
CA LEU A 46 -7.97 18.77 7.65
C LEU A 46 -9.26 18.86 8.47
N GLN A 47 -9.40 18.02 9.51
CA GLN A 47 -10.57 17.96 10.41
C GLN A 47 -11.89 17.75 9.65
N ILE A 48 -11.86 16.94 8.61
CA ILE A 48 -13.04 16.63 7.80
C ILE A 48 -13.91 15.62 8.55
N ASP A 49 -15.22 15.90 8.63
CA ASP A 49 -16.18 14.94 9.18
C ASP A 49 -16.35 13.75 8.21
N GLN A 50 -15.86 12.58 8.63
CA GLN A 50 -15.93 11.33 7.86
C GLN A 50 -17.36 11.02 7.37
N ARG A 51 -18.39 11.37 8.14
CA ARG A 51 -19.79 11.14 7.80
C ARG A 51 -20.26 11.91 6.57
N GLN A 52 -19.52 12.94 6.14
CA GLN A 52 -19.80 13.70 4.91
C GLN A 52 -19.24 13.05 3.67
N LEU A 53 -18.26 12.15 3.80
CA LEU A 53 -17.61 11.48 2.67
C LEU A 53 -18.53 10.45 2.02
N VAL A 54 -18.45 10.35 0.70
CA VAL A 54 -19.09 9.32 -0.11
C VAL A 54 -18.00 8.46 -0.72
N LEU A 55 -17.42 7.55 0.12
CA LEU A 55 -16.23 6.78 -0.23
C LEU A 55 -16.37 5.95 -1.50
N ASN A 56 -17.56 5.41 -1.79
CA ASN A 56 -17.82 4.66 -3.02
C ASN A 56 -17.86 5.53 -4.29
N GLN A 57 -17.80 6.86 -4.16
CA GLN A 57 -17.65 7.82 -5.26
C GLN A 57 -16.25 8.45 -5.27
N THR A 58 -15.33 7.96 -4.46
CA THR A 58 -13.94 8.38 -4.48
C THR A 58 -13.20 7.67 -5.61
N HIS A 59 -12.51 8.42 -6.45
CA HIS A 59 -11.75 7.88 -7.56
C HIS A 59 -10.25 7.95 -7.27
N LEU A 60 -9.57 6.81 -7.40
CA LEU A 60 -8.13 6.67 -7.31
C LEU A 60 -7.56 6.50 -8.73
N THR A 61 -6.54 7.29 -9.05
CA THR A 61 -5.84 7.18 -10.33
C THR A 61 -4.35 7.08 -10.09
N LEU A 62 -3.72 6.01 -10.57
CA LEU A 62 -2.28 5.86 -10.55
C LEU A 62 -1.66 6.88 -11.51
N LEU A 63 -0.81 7.76 -11.00
CA LEU A 63 -0.11 8.76 -11.81
C LEU A 63 1.28 8.28 -12.22
N ASP A 64 1.98 7.60 -11.29
CA ASP A 64 3.33 7.13 -11.53
C ASP A 64 3.69 5.95 -10.60
N VAL A 65 4.67 5.14 -11.02
CA VAL A 65 5.25 4.03 -10.28
C VAL A 65 6.77 4.06 -10.50
N GLN A 66 7.52 4.16 -9.41
CA GLN A 66 8.97 4.16 -9.47
C GLN A 66 9.56 3.14 -8.48
N PRO A 67 10.60 2.39 -8.85
CA PRO A 67 11.32 1.56 -7.89
C PRO A 67 11.95 2.45 -6.80
N VAL A 68 11.99 1.94 -5.58
CA VAL A 68 12.69 2.64 -4.49
C VAL A 68 14.19 2.42 -4.66
N THR A 69 14.95 3.53 -4.80
CA THR A 69 16.42 3.48 -4.86
C THR A 69 17.03 3.30 -3.47
N ALA A 70 18.32 2.91 -3.41
CA ALA A 70 19.04 2.80 -2.15
C ALA A 70 19.07 4.13 -1.37
N GLU A 71 19.18 5.26 -2.08
CA GLU A 71 19.16 6.60 -1.49
C GLU A 71 17.78 6.94 -0.90
N MET A 72 16.69 6.59 -1.60
CA MET A 72 15.34 6.76 -1.09
C MET A 72 15.08 5.87 0.13
N ALA A 73 15.51 4.61 0.09
CA ALA A 73 15.40 3.68 1.22
C ALA A 73 16.12 4.21 2.47
N LEU A 74 17.33 4.74 2.28
CA LEU A 74 18.11 5.35 3.36
C LEU A 74 17.41 6.60 3.91
N TYR A 75 16.87 7.45 3.03
CA TYR A 75 16.10 8.64 3.44
C TYR A 75 14.90 8.26 4.31
N TYR A 76 14.07 7.29 3.88
CA TYR A 76 12.90 6.85 4.65
C TYR A 76 13.30 6.22 5.99
N ALA A 77 14.35 5.41 6.02
CA ALA A 77 14.88 4.85 7.26
C ALA A 77 15.28 5.94 8.27
N HIS A 78 15.93 7.00 7.82
CA HIS A 78 16.26 8.14 8.67
C HIS A 78 15.02 8.89 9.17
N GLN A 79 13.97 9.04 8.34
CA GLN A 79 12.73 9.66 8.78
C GLN A 79 12.06 8.84 9.88
N ASP A 80 11.98 7.51 9.73
CA ASP A 80 11.36 6.64 10.73
C ASP A 80 12.10 6.65 12.06
N ILE A 81 13.44 6.59 12.03
CA ILE A 81 14.26 6.69 13.24
C ILE A 81 13.97 7.97 13.98
N LYS A 82 13.88 9.08 13.25
CA LYS A 82 13.59 10.40 13.82
C LYS A 82 12.17 10.50 14.36
N GLU A 83 11.18 10.00 13.61
CA GLU A 83 9.75 10.07 13.98
C GLU A 83 9.43 9.17 15.18
N LEU A 84 10.07 8.01 15.25
CA LEU A 84 9.83 7.02 16.31
C LEU A 84 10.77 7.18 17.52
N ASP A 85 11.70 8.14 17.49
CA ASP A 85 12.73 8.37 18.53
C ASP A 85 13.51 7.08 18.86
N VAL A 86 13.92 6.37 17.82
CA VAL A 86 14.62 5.08 17.93
C VAL A 86 16.13 5.27 17.78
N ASP A 87 16.90 4.39 18.43
CA ASP A 87 18.35 4.38 18.33
C ASP A 87 18.84 4.27 16.88
N SER A 88 19.76 5.18 16.50
CA SER A 88 20.37 5.22 15.16
C SER A 88 21.11 3.93 14.77
N GLN A 89 21.50 3.08 15.74
CA GLN A 89 22.07 1.76 15.48
C GLN A 89 21.11 0.81 14.74
N LYS A 90 19.80 1.12 14.73
CA LYS A 90 18.79 0.34 14.02
C LYS A 90 18.59 0.76 12.56
N LEU A 91 19.37 1.74 12.07
CA LEU A 91 19.22 2.31 10.73
C LEU A 91 19.22 1.25 9.61
N SER A 92 20.14 0.27 9.68
CA SER A 92 20.21 -0.81 8.68
C SER A 92 18.94 -1.65 8.64
N GLY A 93 18.36 -1.97 9.79
CA GLY A 93 17.11 -2.72 9.85
C GLY A 93 15.93 -1.97 9.27
N TYR A 94 15.83 -0.64 9.51
CA TYR A 94 14.82 0.18 8.86
C TYR A 94 15.04 0.32 7.36
N GLN A 95 16.30 0.42 6.91
CA GLN A 95 16.62 0.47 5.49
C GLN A 95 16.24 -0.82 4.75
N GLU A 96 16.42 -1.99 5.38
CA GLU A 96 16.04 -3.29 4.83
C GLU A 96 14.55 -3.37 4.49
N ILE A 97 13.68 -2.72 5.28
CA ILE A 97 12.23 -2.66 5.00
C ILE A 97 11.98 -2.03 3.61
N TYR A 98 12.73 -0.97 3.28
CA TYR A 98 12.56 -0.22 2.04
C TYR A 98 13.35 -0.75 0.86
N THR A 99 14.29 -1.67 1.09
CA THR A 99 15.02 -2.40 0.04
C THR A 99 14.48 -3.81 -0.18
N PHE A 100 13.35 -4.15 0.44
CA PHE A 100 12.68 -5.42 0.20
C PHE A 100 12.35 -5.60 -1.29
N PRO A 101 12.45 -6.83 -1.85
CA PRO A 101 12.17 -7.07 -3.26
C PRO A 101 10.81 -6.51 -3.70
N GLY A 102 10.79 -5.88 -4.87
CA GLY A 102 9.58 -5.30 -5.44
C GLY A 102 9.11 -4.01 -4.78
N THR A 103 9.91 -3.39 -3.87
CA THR A 103 9.49 -2.12 -3.24
C THR A 103 9.44 -1.00 -4.27
N GLN A 104 8.25 -0.38 -4.38
CA GLN A 104 7.93 0.67 -5.34
C GLN A 104 7.23 1.83 -4.64
N ASN A 105 7.49 3.03 -5.12
CA ASN A 105 6.77 4.25 -4.75
C ASN A 105 5.63 4.48 -5.74
N LEU A 106 4.41 4.53 -5.23
CA LEU A 106 3.21 4.89 -6.00
C LEU A 106 2.89 6.36 -5.79
N ILE A 107 2.62 7.06 -6.89
CA ILE A 107 2.03 8.39 -6.88
C ILE A 107 0.58 8.26 -7.34
N VAL A 108 -0.36 8.57 -6.44
CA VAL A 108 -1.79 8.33 -6.65
C VAL A 108 -2.57 9.63 -6.48
N ASN A 109 -3.42 9.94 -7.45
CA ASN A 109 -4.41 11.00 -7.34
C ASN A 109 -5.69 10.46 -6.72
N TYR A 110 -6.20 11.17 -5.72
CA TYR A 110 -7.46 10.90 -5.03
C TYR A 110 -8.44 12.03 -5.31
N ASP A 111 -9.63 11.70 -5.77
CA ASP A 111 -10.74 12.63 -5.95
C ASP A 111 -11.88 12.21 -5.02
N TYR A 112 -11.93 12.80 -3.83
CA TYR A 112 -12.98 12.55 -2.84
C TYR A 112 -14.20 13.40 -3.13
N GLN A 113 -15.38 12.80 -3.00
CA GLN A 113 -16.65 13.51 -3.07
C GLN A 113 -17.37 13.48 -1.72
N ASN A 114 -18.01 14.60 -1.36
CA ASN A 114 -18.89 14.65 -0.20
C ASN A 114 -20.37 14.54 -0.60
N LYS A 115 -21.27 14.41 0.40
CA LYS A 115 -22.73 14.32 0.20
C LYS A 115 -23.36 15.52 -0.51
N ALA A 116 -22.68 16.66 -0.52
CA ALA A 116 -23.11 17.87 -1.22
C ALA A 116 -22.57 17.94 -2.68
N GLY A 117 -21.88 16.89 -3.16
CA GLY A 117 -21.29 16.85 -4.50
C GLY A 117 -20.05 17.70 -4.67
N LYS A 118 -19.43 18.18 -3.59
CA LYS A 118 -18.16 18.91 -3.60
C LYS A 118 -16.97 17.96 -3.64
N HIS A 119 -15.84 18.42 -4.18
CA HIS A 119 -14.65 17.62 -4.40
C HIS A 119 -13.42 18.12 -3.66
N ASN A 120 -12.71 17.19 -3.01
CA ASN A 120 -11.34 17.42 -2.54
C ASN A 120 -10.40 16.51 -3.34
N LYS A 121 -9.32 17.09 -3.89
CA LYS A 121 -8.32 16.35 -4.68
C LYS A 121 -6.96 16.41 -4.01
N PHE A 122 -6.31 15.25 -3.96
CA PHE A 122 -4.98 15.09 -3.36
C PHE A 122 -4.11 14.25 -4.29
N ILE A 123 -2.80 14.49 -4.23
CA ILE A 123 -1.80 13.58 -4.76
C ILE A 123 -1.00 13.05 -3.58
N ALA A 124 -1.00 11.74 -3.38
CA ALA A 124 -0.28 11.09 -2.31
C ALA A 124 0.83 10.19 -2.84
N SER A 125 1.87 10.03 -2.03
CA SER A 125 2.97 9.10 -2.25
C SER A 125 2.93 8.01 -1.20
N MET A 126 3.12 6.74 -1.62
CA MET A 126 3.15 5.59 -0.72
C MET A 126 4.00 4.46 -1.27
N LEU A 127 4.59 3.69 -0.38
CA LEU A 127 5.39 2.53 -0.74
C LEU A 127 4.55 1.25 -0.62
N ILE A 128 4.75 0.39 -1.60
CA ILE A 128 4.26 -0.99 -1.64
C ILE A 128 5.43 -1.93 -1.92
N ASN A 129 5.25 -3.23 -1.73
CA ASN A 129 6.18 -4.27 -2.19
C ASN A 129 5.41 -5.46 -2.80
N ASP A 130 6.11 -6.54 -3.14
CA ASP A 130 5.50 -7.73 -3.76
C ASP A 130 4.52 -8.47 -2.84
N GLU A 131 4.54 -8.18 -1.53
CA GLU A 131 3.72 -8.86 -0.53
C GLU A 131 2.58 -7.99 0.01
N GLU A 132 2.76 -6.65 0.07
CA GLU A 132 1.80 -5.76 0.71
C GLU A 132 1.68 -4.37 0.07
N CYS A 133 0.49 -3.77 0.23
CA CYS A 133 0.20 -2.39 -0.18
C CYS A 133 0.41 -1.36 0.94
N SER A 134 1.01 -1.72 2.06
CA SER A 134 1.03 -0.92 3.29
C SER A 134 2.42 -0.62 3.84
N VAL A 135 3.46 -0.66 3.00
CA VAL A 135 4.85 -0.48 3.47
C VAL A 135 5.07 0.88 4.13
N ARG A 136 4.64 1.97 3.49
CA ARG A 136 4.75 3.33 4.05
C ARG A 136 3.81 4.30 3.35
N PHE A 137 3.16 5.16 4.12
CA PHE A 137 2.50 6.39 3.61
C PHE A 137 3.45 7.56 3.77
N ASN A 138 3.88 8.18 2.65
CA ASN A 138 4.88 9.25 2.65
C ASN A 138 4.27 10.64 2.83
N GLY A 139 2.94 10.75 2.76
CA GLY A 139 2.22 12.00 2.82
C GLY A 139 1.54 12.38 1.51
N TYR A 140 0.97 13.58 1.48
CA TYR A 140 0.18 14.06 0.37
C TYR A 140 0.32 15.57 0.16
N ILE A 141 -0.09 16.04 -1.03
CA ILE A 141 -0.31 17.45 -1.33
C ILE A 141 -1.79 17.70 -1.64
N ILE A 142 -2.28 18.86 -1.28
CA ILE A 142 -3.65 19.31 -1.57
C ILE A 142 -3.65 19.94 -2.96
N VAL A 143 -4.39 19.35 -3.90
CA VAL A 143 -4.58 19.89 -5.26
C VAL A 143 -5.82 20.78 -5.32
N LYS A 144 -6.89 20.34 -4.66
CA LYS A 144 -8.16 21.07 -4.57
C LYS A 144 -8.82 20.79 -3.23
N ARG A 145 -9.39 21.81 -2.60
CA ARG A 145 -10.20 21.69 -1.38
C ARG A 145 -11.48 22.51 -1.50
N GLU A 146 -12.63 21.85 -1.42
CA GLU A 146 -13.97 22.47 -1.45
C GLU A 146 -14.77 22.23 -0.16
N PHE A 147 -14.27 21.34 0.70
CA PHE A 147 -14.90 21.04 2.00
C PHE A 147 -13.89 20.61 3.06
#